data_d695ec16aef462901330a2e78c4e942c
#
_entry.id   d695ec16aef462901330a2e78c4e942c
#
_cell.length_a   1.000
_cell.length_b   1.000
_cell.length_c   1.000
_cell.angle_alpha   90.00
_cell.angle_beta   90.00
_cell.angle_gamma   90.00
#
_symmetry.space_group_name_H-M   'P 1'
#
loop_
_entity.id
_entity.type
_entity.pdbx_description
1 polymer ?
#
loop_
_entity_poly.entity_id
_entity_poly.type
_entity_poly.pdbx_seq_one_letter_code
_entity_poly.pdbx_strand_id
1 'polypeptide(L)'
;MTLSIGTTAPNFTLKTKTPDGLSDVSLSDHLNQSSVVLFFFPFAFTGVCTEETCSIRDDIASYSSLNTKVYGISVDSPFAQEAMSLKENLNFPLLSDFNKEVSSAYGVLYEDFIGYKGVCKRSAFVISKTGEIVFSWCSDDPKQLPDFDAIKSSI
;
A
#
# COMPACT_ATOMS: atom_id res chain seq x y z
N MET A 1 6.45 -5.01 15.33
CA MET A 1 6.89 -6.15 14.50
C MET A 1 5.98 -6.28 13.29
N THR A 2 6.55 -6.39 12.11
CA THR A 2 5.78 -6.59 10.86
C THR A 2 4.94 -7.86 10.94
N LEU A 3 3.70 -7.80 10.48
CA LEU A 3 2.80 -8.96 10.50
C LEU A 3 3.32 -10.06 9.57
N SER A 4 3.21 -11.29 10.02
CA SER A 4 3.69 -12.47 9.30
C SER A 4 2.61 -13.15 8.47
N ILE A 5 3.05 -13.96 7.51
CA ILE A 5 2.19 -14.86 6.73
C ILE A 5 1.38 -15.75 7.69
N GLY A 6 0.13 -15.99 7.37
CA GLY A 6 -0.81 -16.76 8.20
C GLY A 6 -1.61 -15.92 9.19
N THR A 7 -1.25 -14.65 9.36
CA THR A 7 -1.99 -13.71 10.24
C THR A 7 -3.25 -13.22 9.53
N THR A 8 -4.33 -13.06 10.26
CA THR A 8 -5.51 -12.34 9.76
C THR A 8 -5.16 -10.87 9.59
N ALA A 9 -5.34 -10.34 8.39
CA ALA A 9 -5.04 -8.94 8.10
C ALA A 9 -5.97 -8.02 8.89
N PRO A 10 -5.44 -7.04 9.65
CA PRO A 10 -6.27 -6.05 10.30
C PRO A 10 -7.11 -5.29 9.28
N ASN A 11 -8.42 -5.18 9.55
CA ASN A 11 -9.29 -4.36 8.72
C ASN A 11 -8.96 -2.88 8.90
N PHE A 12 -9.27 -2.11 7.87
CA PHE A 12 -9.08 -0.66 7.90
C PHE A 12 -10.11 0.03 7.03
N THR A 13 -10.29 1.33 7.28
CA THR A 13 -11.01 2.25 6.42
C THR A 13 -10.15 3.50 6.27
N LEU A 14 -9.69 3.76 5.06
CA LEU A 14 -8.83 4.91 4.74
C LEU A 14 -9.44 5.73 3.61
N LYS A 15 -9.11 7.02 3.59
CA LYS A 15 -9.59 7.93 2.55
C LYS A 15 -8.68 7.93 1.35
N THR A 16 -9.31 8.02 0.19
CA THR A 16 -8.66 8.34 -1.09
C THR A 16 -9.31 9.58 -1.69
N LYS A 17 -8.56 10.34 -2.47
CA LYS A 17 -9.05 11.53 -3.17
C LYS A 17 -8.95 11.32 -4.68
N THR A 18 -10.06 11.56 -5.36
CA THR A 18 -10.15 11.60 -6.81
C THR A 18 -10.74 12.95 -7.25
N PRO A 19 -10.78 13.28 -8.56
CA PRO A 19 -11.49 14.48 -9.03
C PRO A 19 -12.95 14.57 -8.56
N ASP A 20 -13.59 13.41 -8.27
CA ASP A 20 -14.96 13.35 -7.77
C ASP A 20 -15.09 13.66 -6.27
N GLY A 21 -13.99 13.78 -5.54
CA GLY A 21 -13.95 14.08 -4.12
C GLY A 21 -13.30 13.00 -3.27
N LEU A 22 -13.49 13.11 -1.96
CA LEU A 22 -13.01 12.12 -1.00
C LEU A 22 -13.98 10.95 -0.91
N SER A 23 -13.42 9.74 -0.80
CA SER A 23 -14.18 8.52 -0.55
C SER A 23 -13.43 7.60 0.39
N ASP A 24 -14.14 6.70 1.05
CA ASP A 24 -13.57 5.71 1.96
C ASP A 24 -13.35 4.38 1.23
N VAL A 25 -12.22 3.73 1.54
CA VAL A 25 -11.89 2.38 1.08
C VAL A 25 -11.65 1.52 2.30
N SER A 26 -12.36 0.39 2.39
CA SER A 26 -12.22 -0.57 3.48
C SER A 26 -11.71 -1.91 2.94
N LEU A 27 -10.81 -2.54 3.68
CA LEU A 27 -10.33 -3.89 3.33
C LEU A 27 -11.50 -4.88 3.30
N SER A 28 -12.43 -4.76 4.23
CA SER A 28 -13.62 -5.63 4.32
C SER A 28 -14.50 -5.63 3.07
N ASP A 29 -14.44 -4.58 2.25
CA ASP A 29 -15.20 -4.51 1.00
C ASP A 29 -14.76 -5.54 -0.03
N HIS A 30 -13.56 -6.08 0.12
CA HIS A 30 -12.95 -7.04 -0.80
C HIS A 30 -13.00 -8.49 -0.29
N LEU A 31 -13.34 -8.70 0.97
CA LEU A 31 -13.41 -10.05 1.54
C LEU A 31 -14.42 -10.92 0.76
N ASN A 32 -14.02 -12.15 0.45
CA ASN A 32 -14.77 -13.13 -0.33
C ASN A 32 -14.99 -12.75 -1.80
N GLN A 33 -14.36 -11.65 -2.28
CA GLN A 33 -14.51 -11.19 -3.66
C GLN A 33 -13.19 -11.21 -4.43
N SER A 34 -12.13 -10.64 -3.85
CA SER A 34 -10.83 -10.50 -4.51
C SER A 34 -9.70 -10.57 -3.50
N SER A 35 -8.50 -10.90 -3.98
CA SER A 35 -7.27 -10.67 -3.22
C SER A 35 -6.94 -9.18 -3.22
N VAL A 36 -6.13 -8.75 -2.26
CA VAL A 36 -5.71 -7.34 -2.12
C VAL A 36 -4.20 -7.30 -1.94
N VAL A 37 -3.54 -6.42 -2.67
CA VAL A 37 -2.12 -6.10 -2.46
C VAL A 37 -2.02 -4.70 -1.88
N LEU A 38 -1.32 -4.57 -0.77
CA LEU A 38 -1.02 -3.29 -0.14
C LEU A 38 0.46 -2.99 -0.30
N PHE A 39 0.78 -1.82 -0.87
CA PHE A 39 2.13 -1.28 -0.95
C PHE A 39 2.23 -0.06 -0.03
N PHE A 40 3.01 -0.16 1.03
CA PHE A 40 3.32 0.98 1.90
C PHE A 40 4.59 1.66 1.41
N PHE A 41 4.60 2.98 1.38
CA PHE A 41 5.78 3.77 1.02
C PHE A 41 5.92 4.99 1.93
N PRO A 42 7.18 5.47 2.17
CA PRO A 42 7.42 6.54 3.15
C PRO A 42 6.74 7.87 2.81
N PHE A 43 7.03 8.46 1.66
CA PHE A 43 6.54 9.79 1.28
C PHE A 43 6.27 9.89 -0.21
N ALA A 44 5.18 10.57 -0.55
CA ALA A 44 4.90 11.01 -1.91
C ALA A 44 6.03 11.91 -2.45
N PHE A 45 6.20 11.93 -3.76
CA PHE A 45 7.16 12.76 -4.49
C PHE A 45 8.64 12.49 -4.22
N THR A 46 9.00 11.41 -3.54
CA THR A 46 10.38 10.96 -3.40
C THR A 46 10.78 10.00 -4.52
N GLY A 47 12.09 9.94 -4.85
CA GLY A 47 12.55 9.22 -6.05
C GLY A 47 12.19 7.74 -6.07
N VAL A 48 12.49 6.99 -5.01
CA VAL A 48 12.23 5.53 -4.95
C VAL A 48 10.73 5.24 -4.81
N CYS A 49 9.99 6.09 -4.10
CA CYS A 49 8.53 5.94 -4.01
C CYS A 49 7.85 6.16 -5.36
N THR A 50 8.34 7.12 -6.14
CA THR A 50 7.87 7.36 -7.51
C THR A 50 8.20 6.17 -8.41
N GLU A 51 9.42 5.63 -8.32
CA GLU A 51 9.83 4.44 -9.06
C GLU A 51 8.95 3.24 -8.75
N GLU A 52 8.66 2.98 -7.48
CA GLU A 52 7.78 1.90 -7.04
C GLU A 52 6.37 2.06 -7.61
N THR A 53 5.76 3.21 -7.42
CA THR A 53 4.38 3.45 -7.88
C THR A 53 4.25 3.42 -9.39
N CYS A 54 5.24 3.90 -10.12
CA CYS A 54 5.26 3.83 -11.58
C CYS A 54 5.45 2.38 -12.08
N SER A 55 6.25 1.58 -11.39
CA SER A 55 6.40 0.14 -11.71
C SER A 55 5.09 -0.61 -11.51
N ILE A 56 4.36 -0.33 -10.44
CA ILE A 56 3.04 -0.92 -10.19
C ILE A 56 2.04 -0.46 -11.26
N ARG A 57 2.02 0.83 -11.59
CA ARG A 57 1.17 1.40 -12.65
C ARG A 57 1.35 0.66 -13.97
N ASP A 58 2.60 0.45 -14.37
CA ASP A 58 2.94 -0.14 -15.66
C ASP A 58 2.55 -1.64 -15.73
N ASP A 59 2.38 -2.29 -14.59
CA ASP A 59 2.06 -3.71 -14.48
C ASP A 59 0.67 -3.99 -13.87
N ILE A 60 -0.18 -2.97 -13.74
CA ILE A 60 -1.47 -3.13 -13.06
C ILE A 60 -2.38 -4.17 -13.72
N ALA A 61 -2.27 -4.38 -15.03
CA ALA A 61 -3.04 -5.37 -15.76
C ALA A 61 -2.75 -6.80 -15.27
N SER A 62 -1.51 -7.08 -14.86
CA SER A 62 -1.14 -8.39 -14.29
C SER A 62 -1.89 -8.69 -13.00
N TYR A 63 -2.04 -7.68 -12.12
CA TYR A 63 -2.83 -7.83 -10.89
C TYR A 63 -4.32 -7.98 -11.18
N SER A 64 -4.85 -7.19 -12.11
CA SER A 64 -6.25 -7.27 -12.51
C SER A 64 -6.61 -8.63 -13.10
N SER A 65 -5.71 -9.23 -13.90
CA SER A 65 -5.90 -10.56 -14.47
C SER A 65 -5.95 -11.66 -13.41
N LEU A 66 -5.36 -11.40 -12.22
CA LEU A 66 -5.39 -12.29 -11.06
C LEU A 66 -6.56 -11.98 -10.10
N ASN A 67 -7.53 -11.18 -10.54
CA ASN A 67 -8.66 -10.71 -9.72
C ASN A 67 -8.18 -10.08 -8.40
N THR A 68 -7.20 -9.18 -8.50
CA THR A 68 -6.53 -8.58 -7.35
C THR A 68 -6.69 -7.07 -7.36
N LYS A 69 -7.06 -6.49 -6.24
CA LYS A 69 -7.07 -5.04 -6.02
C LYS A 69 -5.73 -4.58 -5.47
N VAL A 70 -5.26 -3.44 -5.93
CA VAL A 70 -3.97 -2.87 -5.53
C VAL A 70 -4.19 -1.50 -4.91
N TYR A 71 -3.56 -1.26 -3.77
CA TYR A 71 -3.57 0.03 -3.08
C TYR A 71 -2.16 0.42 -2.66
N GLY A 72 -1.83 1.70 -2.86
CA GLY A 72 -0.66 2.32 -2.25
C GLY A 72 -1.07 3.03 -0.96
N ILE A 73 -0.27 2.92 0.09
CA ILE A 73 -0.54 3.53 1.39
C ILE A 73 0.67 4.35 1.85
N SER A 74 0.43 5.57 2.26
CA SER A 74 1.44 6.42 2.89
C SER A 74 0.80 7.29 3.96
N VAL A 75 1.64 7.96 4.75
CA VAL A 75 1.18 8.91 5.78
C VAL A 75 0.88 10.30 5.21
N ASP A 76 1.06 10.50 3.92
CA ASP A 76 0.71 11.74 3.25
C ASP A 76 -0.80 12.02 3.30
N SER A 77 -1.19 13.29 3.20
CA SER A 77 -2.60 13.65 3.08
C SER A 77 -3.20 13.11 1.77
N PRO A 78 -4.52 12.90 1.70
CA PRO A 78 -5.15 12.47 0.46
C PRO A 78 -4.98 13.51 -0.67
N PHE A 79 -4.78 14.77 -0.34
CA PHE A 79 -4.55 15.85 -1.31
C PHE A 79 -3.15 15.75 -1.94
N ALA A 80 -2.12 15.49 -1.13
CA ALA A 80 -0.77 15.26 -1.63
C ALA A 80 -0.70 13.99 -2.48
N GLN A 81 -1.38 12.95 -2.06
CA GLN A 81 -1.47 11.69 -2.81
C GLN A 81 -2.16 11.87 -4.16
N GLU A 82 -3.24 12.65 -4.22
CA GLU A 82 -3.91 12.97 -5.48
C GLU A 82 -2.98 13.70 -6.43
N ALA A 83 -2.25 14.70 -5.94
CA ALA A 83 -1.30 15.45 -6.76
C ALA A 83 -0.23 14.54 -7.36
N MET A 84 0.32 13.61 -6.59
CA MET A 84 1.27 12.60 -7.07
C MET A 84 0.61 11.67 -8.10
N SER A 85 -0.57 11.18 -7.82
CA SER A 85 -1.32 10.29 -8.69
C SER A 85 -1.58 10.92 -10.06
N LEU A 86 -1.96 12.19 -10.09
CA LEU A 86 -2.19 12.94 -11.32
C LEU A 86 -0.88 13.18 -12.08
N LYS A 87 0.19 13.55 -11.38
CA LYS A 87 1.49 13.80 -12.00
C LYS A 87 2.07 12.56 -12.66
N GLU A 88 1.96 11.41 -12.01
CA GLU A 88 2.54 10.15 -12.47
C GLU A 88 1.54 9.27 -13.23
N ASN A 89 0.33 9.75 -13.48
CA ASN A 89 -0.75 9.01 -14.15
C ASN A 89 -0.98 7.63 -13.52
N LEU A 90 -1.05 7.58 -12.19
CA LEU A 90 -1.29 6.31 -11.48
C LEU A 90 -2.70 5.81 -11.78
N ASN A 91 -2.84 4.50 -11.93
CA ASN A 91 -4.07 3.82 -12.28
C ASN A 91 -4.56 2.87 -11.18
N PHE A 92 -4.12 3.11 -9.96
CA PHE A 92 -4.59 2.44 -8.75
C PHE A 92 -4.71 3.48 -7.63
N PRO A 93 -5.62 3.28 -6.65
CA PRO A 93 -5.82 4.25 -5.59
C PRO A 93 -4.65 4.34 -4.62
N LEU A 94 -4.37 5.57 -4.16
CA LEU A 94 -3.53 5.82 -2.99
C LEU A 94 -4.43 6.11 -1.79
N LEU A 95 -4.15 5.47 -0.66
CA LEU A 95 -4.91 5.60 0.57
C LEU A 95 -4.09 6.35 1.62
N SER A 96 -4.73 7.30 2.30
CA SER A 96 -4.06 8.13 3.29
C SER A 96 -4.16 7.52 4.68
N ASP A 97 -3.03 7.08 5.20
CA ASP A 97 -2.87 6.69 6.61
C ASP A 97 -2.26 7.85 7.42
N PHE A 98 -2.83 9.04 7.26
CA PHE A 98 -2.35 10.25 7.93
C PHE A 98 -2.29 10.09 9.45
N ASN A 99 -3.22 9.35 10.04
CA ASN A 99 -3.27 9.07 11.46
C ASN A 99 -2.35 7.93 11.89
N LYS A 100 -1.68 7.24 10.95
CA LYS A 100 -0.69 6.18 11.21
C LYS A 100 -1.25 4.92 11.89
N GLU A 101 -2.56 4.76 11.89
CA GLU A 101 -3.24 3.65 12.55
C GLU A 101 -3.01 2.32 11.82
N VAL A 102 -3.12 2.33 10.50
CA VAL A 102 -2.95 1.12 9.67
C VAL A 102 -1.50 0.70 9.62
N SER A 103 -0.59 1.63 9.40
CA SER A 103 0.85 1.35 9.41
C SER A 103 1.32 0.80 10.76
N SER A 104 0.73 1.30 11.86
CA SER A 104 0.98 0.77 13.20
C SER A 104 0.44 -0.65 13.35
N ALA A 105 -0.81 -0.90 12.93
CA ALA A 105 -1.45 -2.22 13.02
C ALA A 105 -0.70 -3.29 12.21
N TYR A 106 -0.13 -2.90 11.06
CA TYR A 106 0.66 -3.81 10.22
C TYR A 106 2.13 -3.92 10.66
N GLY A 107 2.56 -3.13 11.65
CA GLY A 107 3.90 -3.16 12.19
C GLY A 107 4.97 -2.63 11.25
N VAL A 108 4.66 -1.57 10.50
CA VAL A 108 5.53 -1.01 9.46
C VAL A 108 5.88 0.46 9.68
N LEU A 109 5.83 0.95 10.91
CA LEU A 109 6.24 2.31 11.22
C LEU A 109 7.72 2.41 11.54
N TYR A 110 8.38 3.46 11.03
CA TYR A 110 9.67 3.91 11.55
C TYR A 110 9.48 4.58 12.91
N GLU A 111 10.36 4.30 13.86
CA GLU A 111 10.47 5.11 15.08
C GLU A 111 11.01 6.50 14.74
N ASP A 112 12.03 6.55 13.87
CA ASP A 112 12.57 7.78 13.31
C ASP A 112 12.99 7.54 11.84
N PHE A 113 12.55 8.42 10.96
CA PHE A 113 12.96 8.46 9.57
C PHE A 113 13.31 9.90 9.21
N ILE A 114 14.60 10.18 9.05
CA ILE A 114 15.13 11.52 8.74
C ILE A 114 14.63 12.62 9.70
N GLY A 115 14.45 12.29 10.97
CA GLY A 115 13.94 13.21 12.00
C GLY A 115 12.41 13.22 12.15
N TYR A 116 11.68 12.45 11.35
CA TYR A 116 10.22 12.33 11.44
C TYR A 116 9.82 11.00 12.09
N LYS A 117 8.84 11.06 12.98
CA LYS A 117 8.32 9.89 13.68
C LYS A 117 7.05 9.38 13.00
N GLY A 118 6.95 8.06 12.92
CA GLY A 118 5.73 7.41 12.42
C GLY A 118 5.54 7.52 10.91
N VAL A 119 6.61 7.57 10.15
CA VAL A 119 6.57 7.38 8.69
C VAL A 119 6.50 5.87 8.41
N CYS A 120 5.73 5.43 7.44
CA CYS A 120 5.68 4.01 7.14
C CYS A 120 6.93 3.54 6.40
N LYS A 121 7.38 2.34 6.74
CA LYS A 121 8.46 1.66 6.03
C LYS A 121 7.95 1.17 4.69
N ARG A 122 8.84 1.08 3.70
CA ARG A 122 8.51 0.43 2.45
C ARG A 122 8.23 -1.04 2.72
N SER A 123 7.01 -1.45 2.41
CA SER A 123 6.54 -2.80 2.71
C SER A 123 5.44 -3.22 1.75
N ALA A 124 5.22 -4.51 1.63
CA ALA A 124 4.18 -5.07 0.78
C ALA A 124 3.52 -6.27 1.46
N PHE A 125 2.21 -6.34 1.32
CA PHE A 125 1.40 -7.45 1.83
C PHE A 125 0.45 -7.91 0.74
N VAL A 126 0.29 -9.23 0.63
CA VAL A 126 -0.80 -9.82 -0.14
C VAL A 126 -1.79 -10.44 0.82
N ILE A 127 -3.04 -10.08 0.67
CA ILE A 127 -4.16 -10.55 1.49
C ILE A 127 -5.07 -11.37 0.60
N SER A 128 -5.31 -12.62 1.02
CA SER A 128 -6.20 -13.53 0.29
C SER A 128 -7.67 -13.09 0.39
N LYS A 129 -8.52 -13.69 -0.42
CA LYS A 129 -9.98 -13.48 -0.36
C LYS A 129 -10.57 -13.73 1.02
N THR A 130 -9.95 -14.60 1.82
CA THR A 130 -10.41 -14.94 3.17
C THR A 130 -9.88 -13.99 4.25
N GLY A 131 -9.04 -13.00 3.85
CA GLY A 131 -8.49 -12.02 4.77
C GLY A 131 -7.19 -12.44 5.45
N GLU A 132 -6.56 -13.52 4.99
CA GLU A 132 -5.27 -13.97 5.52
C GLU A 132 -4.11 -13.36 4.75
N ILE A 133 -3.05 -12.95 5.45
CA ILE A 133 -1.80 -12.50 4.85
C ILE A 133 -1.07 -13.72 4.26
N VAL A 134 -0.89 -13.74 2.95
CA VAL A 134 -0.19 -14.81 2.22
C VAL A 134 1.18 -14.38 1.70
N PHE A 135 1.49 -13.10 1.75
CA PHE A 135 2.81 -12.54 1.49
C PHE A 135 3.04 -11.36 2.42
N SER A 136 4.25 -11.27 2.97
CA SER A 136 4.66 -10.18 3.87
C SER A 136 6.12 -9.86 3.62
N TRP A 137 6.40 -8.59 3.34
CA TRP A 137 7.75 -8.07 3.17
C TRP A 137 7.83 -6.64 3.72
N CYS A 138 8.91 -6.34 4.41
CA CYS A 138 9.18 -5.00 4.94
C CYS A 138 10.68 -4.75 4.95
N SER A 139 11.11 -3.57 4.54
CA SER A 139 12.52 -3.17 4.56
C SER A 139 12.74 -1.97 5.46
N ASP A 140 13.82 -2.00 6.22
CA ASP A 140 14.33 -0.83 6.95
C ASP A 140 15.07 0.14 6.00
N ASP A 141 15.51 -0.34 4.83
CA ASP A 141 16.14 0.48 3.80
C ASP A 141 15.06 1.06 2.87
N PRO A 142 14.85 2.40 2.90
CA PRO A 142 13.82 3.02 2.07
C PRO A 142 14.12 2.97 0.57
N LYS A 143 15.33 2.59 0.18
CA LYS A 143 15.74 2.46 -1.22
C LYS A 143 15.48 1.09 -1.80
N GLN A 144 15.21 0.10 -0.96
CA GLN A 144 14.94 -1.27 -1.41
C GLN A 144 13.51 -1.40 -1.90
N LEU A 145 13.33 -1.88 -3.13
CA LEU A 145 12.02 -2.21 -3.70
C LEU A 145 11.65 -3.66 -3.39
N PRO A 146 10.36 -3.99 -3.28
CA PRO A 146 9.92 -5.38 -3.11
C PRO A 146 10.15 -6.20 -4.39
N ASP A 147 10.19 -7.51 -4.24
CA ASP A 147 10.19 -8.44 -5.37
C ASP A 147 8.76 -8.57 -5.91
N PHE A 148 8.45 -7.82 -6.98
CA PHE A 148 7.13 -7.79 -7.59
C PHE A 148 6.71 -9.15 -8.17
N ASP A 149 7.64 -9.95 -8.66
CA ASP A 149 7.34 -11.27 -9.18
C ASP A 149 6.94 -12.23 -8.05
N ALA A 150 7.64 -12.17 -6.91
CA ALA A 150 7.27 -12.94 -5.72
C ALA A 150 5.88 -12.54 -5.19
N ILE A 151 5.55 -11.26 -5.21
CA ILE A 151 4.22 -10.77 -4.83
C ILE A 151 3.15 -11.39 -5.73
N LYS A 152 3.31 -11.31 -7.05
CA LYS A 152 2.34 -11.88 -8.00
C LYS A 152 2.23 -13.40 -7.89
N SER A 153 3.32 -14.08 -7.61
CA SER A 153 3.32 -15.55 -7.43
C SER A 153 2.60 -16.00 -6.17
N SER A 154 2.39 -15.12 -5.20
CA SER A 154 1.70 -15.44 -3.94
C SER A 154 0.18 -15.25 -3.99
N ILE A 155 -0.33 -14.65 -5.04
CA ILE A 155 -1.77 -14.37 -5.24
C ILE A 155 -2.56 -15.63 -5.58
#